data_9cbb034bc9b3cfbf617f9965c83b003e
#
_entry.id   9cbb034bc9b3cfbf617f9965c83b003e
#
_cell.length_a   1.000
_cell.length_b   1.000
_cell.length_c   1.000
_cell.angle_alpha   90.00
_cell.angle_beta   90.00
_cell.angle_gamma   90.00
#
_symmetry.space_group_name_H-M   'P 1'
#
loop_
_entity.id
_entity.type
_entity.pdbx_description
1 polymer ?
#
loop_
_entity_poly.entity_id
_entity_poly.type
_entity_poly.pdbx_seq_one_letter_code
_entity_poly.pdbx_strand_id
1 'polypeptide(L)'
;MCIRDRGNTEVLLLHGLFEHKGRHKINADWFDNLGMKSHLIDLPGHGASSKKKGDIDSWEDNDNAVINGFKNIQSAGKKILFGHSYGGLIATNAVLKEIVKPDYLILTAPLFEDNYPKFIRNLSGPLAKIAPNLRSFSPVTKKNISTDKSVGEDYFKDPLVFRSLTFRLGYAITQVQDFVNENVGNLNIPTIVLHGKEDTIVPISGCKNISKLENVTFVEIDNSKHEILNQDTRPFVLSEIHQWLKENKII
;
A
#
# COMPACT_ATOMS: atom_id res chain seq x y z
N MET A 1 -36.04 -14.03 12.07
CA MET A 1 -35.40 -13.08 11.10
C MET A 1 -34.35 -12.31 11.91
N CYS A 2 -33.12 -12.86 12.01
CA CYS A 2 -32.03 -12.15 12.68
C CYS A 2 -31.65 -10.95 11.82
N ILE A 3 -31.92 -9.75 12.31
CA ILE A 3 -31.26 -8.54 11.85
C ILE A 3 -29.79 -8.73 12.26
N ARG A 4 -28.94 -9.19 11.34
CA ARG A 4 -27.49 -9.03 11.51
C ARG A 4 -27.27 -7.54 11.62
N ASP A 5 -26.78 -7.08 12.77
CA ASP A 5 -26.09 -5.80 12.85
C ASP A 5 -25.06 -5.80 11.71
N ARG A 6 -25.34 -5.08 10.64
CA ARG A 6 -24.38 -4.83 9.58
C ARG A 6 -23.28 -4.06 10.28
N GLY A 7 -22.19 -4.74 10.55
CA GLY A 7 -21.13 -4.21 11.37
C GLY A 7 -20.66 -2.88 10.77
N ASN A 8 -20.57 -1.88 11.64
CA ASN A 8 -20.03 -0.55 11.31
C ASN A 8 -18.52 -0.62 10.97
N THR A 9 -18.08 -1.58 10.15
CA THR A 9 -16.69 -1.72 9.75
C THR A 9 -16.37 -0.70 8.67
N GLU A 10 -15.30 0.06 8.87
CA GLU A 10 -14.83 1.03 7.90
C GLU A 10 -13.39 0.71 7.46
N VAL A 11 -13.09 0.93 6.18
CA VAL A 11 -11.81 0.61 5.55
C VAL A 11 -11.18 1.89 5.00
N LEU A 12 -9.97 2.25 5.42
CA LEU A 12 -9.17 3.28 4.78
C LEU A 12 -8.20 2.62 3.78
N LEU A 13 -8.30 2.99 2.50
CA LEU A 13 -7.46 2.47 1.43
C LEU A 13 -6.39 3.48 1.03
N LEU A 14 -5.13 3.02 1.06
CA LEU A 14 -3.94 3.77 0.63
C LEU A 14 -3.39 3.15 -0.67
N HIS A 15 -3.29 3.96 -1.71
CA HIS A 15 -2.80 3.56 -3.03
C HIS A 15 -1.26 3.49 -3.10
N GLY A 16 -0.72 2.97 -4.20
CA GLY A 16 0.71 2.81 -4.46
C GLY A 16 1.43 4.08 -4.92
N LEU A 17 2.75 3.97 -5.09
CA LEU A 17 3.60 5.05 -5.63
C LEU A 17 3.26 5.29 -7.11
N PHE A 18 3.29 6.54 -7.54
CA PHE A 18 3.02 7.00 -8.90
C PHE A 18 1.56 6.95 -9.38
N GLU A 19 0.66 6.36 -8.61
CA GLU A 19 -0.75 6.21 -8.96
C GLU A 19 -1.65 7.14 -8.11
N HIS A 20 -2.94 6.81 -7.97
CA HIS A 20 -3.91 7.62 -7.26
C HIS A 20 -5.09 6.76 -6.77
N LYS A 21 -5.87 7.30 -5.83
CA LYS A 21 -7.03 6.62 -5.23
C LYS A 21 -8.07 6.09 -6.22
N GLY A 22 -8.24 6.77 -7.37
CA GLY A 22 -9.22 6.38 -8.38
C GLY A 22 -9.01 4.97 -8.92
N ARG A 23 -7.76 4.48 -8.96
CA ARG A 23 -7.44 3.11 -9.38
C ARG A 23 -7.93 2.05 -8.39
N HIS A 24 -8.15 2.43 -7.14
CA HIS A 24 -8.66 1.55 -6.09
C HIS A 24 -10.18 1.66 -5.87
N LYS A 25 -10.89 2.43 -6.71
CA LYS A 25 -12.35 2.53 -6.60
C LYS A 25 -13.04 1.17 -6.69
N ILE A 26 -12.62 0.32 -7.60
CA ILE A 26 -13.17 -1.04 -7.75
C ILE A 26 -12.96 -1.91 -6.49
N ASN A 27 -11.90 -1.66 -5.73
CA ASN A 27 -11.63 -2.37 -4.48
C ASN A 27 -12.49 -1.80 -3.34
N ALA A 28 -12.68 -0.48 -3.31
CA ALA A 28 -13.61 0.17 -2.39
C ALA A 28 -15.05 -0.33 -2.62
N ASP A 29 -15.52 -0.34 -3.87
CA ASP A 29 -16.85 -0.85 -4.23
C ASP A 29 -17.02 -2.33 -3.80
N TRP A 30 -15.94 -3.13 -3.82
CA TRP A 30 -15.98 -4.51 -3.33
C TRP A 30 -16.18 -4.59 -1.81
N PHE A 31 -15.46 -3.77 -1.01
CA PHE A 31 -15.68 -3.68 0.43
C PHE A 31 -17.08 -3.16 0.76
N ASP A 32 -17.57 -2.16 0.02
CA ASP A 32 -18.91 -1.61 0.20
C ASP A 32 -20.00 -2.67 -0.05
N ASN A 33 -19.80 -3.55 -1.04
CA ASN A 33 -20.68 -4.68 -1.30
C ASN A 33 -20.68 -5.74 -0.18
N LEU A 34 -19.62 -5.79 0.64
CA LEU A 34 -19.58 -6.60 1.86
C LEU A 34 -20.25 -5.92 3.07
N GLY A 35 -20.81 -4.71 2.87
CA GLY A 35 -21.48 -3.93 3.91
C GLY A 35 -20.54 -3.10 4.76
N MET A 36 -19.29 -2.90 4.32
CA MET A 36 -18.32 -2.00 4.92
C MET A 36 -18.43 -0.61 4.29
N LYS A 37 -17.90 0.41 4.93
CA LYS A 37 -17.77 1.76 4.35
C LYS A 37 -16.31 2.03 4.00
N SER A 38 -16.05 2.38 2.76
CA SER A 38 -14.70 2.60 2.26
C SER A 38 -14.33 4.07 2.16
N HIS A 39 -13.11 4.40 2.54
CA HIS A 39 -12.52 5.72 2.42
C HIS A 39 -11.25 5.62 1.55
N LEU A 40 -11.16 6.48 0.54
CA LEU A 40 -10.02 6.57 -0.36
C LEU A 40 -9.41 7.97 -0.27
N ILE A 41 -8.12 8.03 -0.10
CA ILE A 41 -7.38 9.31 -0.09
C ILE A 41 -6.33 9.32 -1.19
N ASP A 42 -6.07 10.49 -1.78
CA ASP A 42 -4.85 10.70 -2.55
C ASP A 42 -3.71 11.02 -1.59
N LEU A 43 -2.64 10.24 -1.66
CA LEU A 43 -1.44 10.47 -0.84
C LEU A 43 -0.74 11.79 -1.26
N PRO A 44 0.04 12.41 -0.39
CA PRO A 44 0.82 13.61 -0.71
C PRO A 44 1.67 13.42 -1.97
N GLY A 45 1.64 14.38 -2.88
CA GLY A 45 2.35 14.30 -4.16
C GLY A 45 1.73 13.34 -5.17
N HIS A 46 0.50 12.86 -4.97
CA HIS A 46 -0.19 11.91 -5.86
C HIS A 46 -1.60 12.39 -6.20
N GLY A 47 -2.19 11.79 -7.24
CA GLY A 47 -3.58 12.02 -7.63
C GLY A 47 -3.93 13.52 -7.73
N ALA A 48 -4.98 13.95 -7.07
CA ALA A 48 -5.44 15.33 -6.98
C ALA A 48 -4.90 16.07 -5.75
N SER A 49 -3.90 15.51 -5.04
CA SER A 49 -3.31 16.20 -3.87
C SER A 49 -2.65 17.53 -4.28
N SER A 50 -2.59 18.48 -3.34
CA SER A 50 -2.04 19.82 -3.56
C SER A 50 -0.51 19.85 -3.70
N LYS A 51 0.17 18.77 -3.32
CA LYS A 51 1.64 18.66 -3.41
C LYS A 51 2.09 18.42 -4.84
N LYS A 52 3.34 18.81 -5.12
CA LYS A 52 3.99 18.53 -6.40
C LYS A 52 4.10 17.02 -6.62
N LYS A 53 3.76 16.54 -7.82
CA LYS A 53 3.78 15.12 -8.15
C LYS A 53 5.12 14.46 -7.83
N GLY A 54 5.07 13.34 -7.12
CA GLY A 54 6.25 12.57 -6.72
C GLY A 54 7.18 13.33 -5.77
N ASP A 55 6.64 14.19 -4.91
CA ASP A 55 7.37 14.98 -3.93
C ASP A 55 6.60 15.09 -2.61
N ILE A 56 7.33 15.20 -1.52
CA ILE A 56 6.86 15.49 -0.16
C ILE A 56 7.83 16.47 0.49
N ASP A 57 7.40 17.21 1.48
CA ASP A 57 8.32 18.05 2.27
C ASP A 57 9.08 17.20 3.28
N SER A 58 8.37 16.28 3.95
CA SER A 58 8.91 15.26 4.85
C SER A 58 7.98 14.05 4.88
N TRP A 59 8.39 12.96 5.56
CA TRP A 59 7.53 11.77 5.74
C TRP A 59 6.27 12.07 6.55
N GLU A 60 6.30 13.08 7.42
CA GLU A 60 5.14 13.55 8.20
C GLU A 60 3.95 13.96 7.32
N ASP A 61 4.19 14.35 6.06
CA ASP A 61 3.09 14.58 5.10
C ASP A 61 2.23 13.31 4.93
N ASN A 62 2.87 12.13 4.82
CA ASN A 62 2.16 10.85 4.73
C ASN A 62 1.48 10.49 6.05
N ASP A 63 2.18 10.66 7.16
CA ASP A 63 1.63 10.39 8.49
C ASP A 63 0.37 11.24 8.73
N ASN A 64 0.42 12.52 8.39
CA ASN A 64 -0.73 13.44 8.48
C ASN A 64 -1.87 13.04 7.54
N ALA A 65 -1.57 12.57 6.32
CA ALA A 65 -2.59 12.07 5.40
C ALA A 65 -3.33 10.85 5.97
N VAL A 66 -2.61 9.90 6.57
CA VAL A 66 -3.20 8.74 7.24
C VAL A 66 -4.02 9.17 8.45
N ILE A 67 -3.50 10.06 9.32
CA ILE A 67 -4.22 10.60 10.48
C ILE A 67 -5.54 11.24 10.04
N ASN A 68 -5.49 12.08 9.01
CA ASN A 68 -6.69 12.78 8.52
C ASN A 68 -7.68 11.82 7.87
N GLY A 69 -7.20 10.83 7.11
CA GLY A 69 -8.04 9.75 6.57
C GLY A 69 -8.71 8.95 7.68
N PHE A 70 -7.96 8.61 8.72
CA PHE A 70 -8.45 7.83 9.85
C PHE A 70 -9.44 8.60 10.75
N LYS A 71 -9.29 9.93 10.87
CA LYS A 71 -10.26 10.80 11.56
C LYS A 71 -11.64 10.83 10.89
N ASN A 72 -11.71 10.53 9.58
CA ASN A 72 -12.97 10.44 8.85
C ASN A 72 -13.73 9.15 9.14
N ILE A 73 -13.07 8.14 9.74
CA ILE A 73 -13.70 6.94 10.22
C ILE A 73 -14.45 7.27 11.52
N GLN A 74 -15.77 7.33 11.42
CA GLN A 74 -16.65 7.73 12.53
C GLN A 74 -17.28 6.56 13.27
N SER A 75 -17.10 5.36 12.74
CA SER A 75 -17.70 4.15 13.27
C SER A 75 -17.12 3.77 14.64
N ALA A 76 -18.00 3.33 15.55
CA ALA A 76 -17.62 2.59 16.75
C ALA A 76 -17.24 1.13 16.46
N GLY A 77 -17.38 0.68 15.21
CA GLY A 77 -17.07 -0.68 14.77
C GLY A 77 -15.59 -0.89 14.44
N LYS A 78 -15.32 -1.94 13.67
CA LYS A 78 -13.95 -2.32 13.30
C LYS A 78 -13.36 -1.35 12.27
N LYS A 79 -12.08 -1.08 12.41
CA LYS A 79 -11.30 -0.21 11.54
C LYS A 79 -10.23 -1.01 10.83
N ILE A 80 -10.30 -1.03 9.51
CA ILE A 80 -9.31 -1.70 8.67
C ILE A 80 -8.45 -0.64 7.98
N LEU A 81 -7.14 -0.81 8.05
CA LEU A 81 -6.20 -0.06 7.22
C LEU A 81 -5.74 -0.95 6.08
N PHE A 82 -5.99 -0.51 4.85
CA PHE A 82 -5.58 -1.21 3.64
C PHE A 82 -4.47 -0.43 2.96
N GLY A 83 -3.38 -1.10 2.55
CA GLY A 83 -2.30 -0.47 1.81
C GLY A 83 -1.79 -1.32 0.66
N HIS A 84 -1.70 -0.71 -0.53
CA HIS A 84 -1.05 -1.30 -1.69
C HIS A 84 0.33 -0.68 -1.91
N SER A 85 1.35 -1.52 -2.11
CA SER A 85 2.71 -1.07 -2.47
C SER A 85 3.24 0.02 -1.52
N TYR A 86 3.45 1.23 -1.99
CA TYR A 86 3.83 2.40 -1.17
C TYR A 86 2.83 2.68 -0.05
N GLY A 87 1.52 2.56 -0.35
CA GLY A 87 0.48 2.64 0.68
C GLY A 87 0.62 1.56 1.74
N GLY A 88 1.12 0.37 1.38
CA GLY A 88 1.44 -0.71 2.32
C GLY A 88 2.61 -0.37 3.25
N LEU A 89 3.65 0.28 2.73
CA LEU A 89 4.76 0.79 3.54
C LEU A 89 4.28 1.87 4.52
N ILE A 90 3.48 2.83 4.03
CA ILE A 90 2.90 3.91 4.86
C ILE A 90 2.00 3.31 5.95
N ALA A 91 1.11 2.39 5.60
CA ALA A 91 0.19 1.75 6.54
C ALA A 91 0.94 1.02 7.66
N THR A 92 1.95 0.22 7.29
CA THR A 92 2.76 -0.53 8.26
C THR A 92 3.56 0.41 9.17
N ASN A 93 4.19 1.44 8.61
CA ASN A 93 4.88 2.47 9.40
C ASN A 93 3.94 3.17 10.39
N ALA A 94 2.73 3.51 9.94
CA ALA A 94 1.76 4.21 10.78
C ALA A 94 1.27 3.34 11.96
N VAL A 95 1.15 2.03 11.77
CA VAL A 95 0.82 1.08 12.84
C VAL A 95 1.98 0.89 13.79
N LEU A 96 3.19 0.65 13.28
CA LEU A 96 4.40 0.43 14.10
C LEU A 96 4.77 1.65 14.96
N LYS A 97 4.54 2.86 14.45
CA LYS A 97 4.73 4.12 15.20
C LYS A 97 3.51 4.52 16.03
N GLU A 98 2.48 3.71 16.09
CA GLU A 98 1.21 4.00 16.77
C GLU A 98 0.56 5.35 16.35
N ILE A 99 0.81 5.79 15.11
CA ILE A 99 0.23 7.02 14.54
C ILE A 99 -1.29 6.88 14.41
N VAL A 100 -1.74 5.67 14.02
CA VAL A 100 -3.14 5.26 14.01
C VAL A 100 -3.25 3.84 14.58
N LYS A 101 -4.42 3.51 15.12
CA LYS A 101 -4.69 2.20 15.74
C LYS A 101 -5.87 1.52 15.02
N PRO A 102 -5.64 0.91 13.84
CA PRO A 102 -6.63 0.05 13.21
C PRO A 102 -6.76 -1.26 13.99
N ASP A 103 -7.91 -1.93 13.86
CA ASP A 103 -8.10 -3.28 14.40
C ASP A 103 -7.45 -4.33 13.49
N TYR A 104 -7.34 -4.06 12.19
CA TYR A 104 -6.85 -4.99 11.16
C TYR A 104 -6.02 -4.27 10.09
N LEU A 105 -5.05 -5.00 9.53
CA LEU A 105 -4.20 -4.51 8.44
C LEU A 105 -4.28 -5.44 7.24
N ILE A 106 -4.54 -4.89 6.05
CA ILE A 106 -4.52 -5.61 4.77
C ILE A 106 -3.44 -5.00 3.89
N LEU A 107 -2.48 -5.80 3.47
CA LEU A 107 -1.35 -5.37 2.66
C LEU A 107 -1.30 -6.13 1.33
N THR A 108 -1.18 -5.42 0.23
CA THR A 108 -0.99 -6.00 -1.09
C THR A 108 0.30 -5.50 -1.70
N ALA A 109 1.24 -6.41 -2.00
CA ALA A 109 2.57 -6.13 -2.54
C ALA A 109 3.28 -4.95 -1.82
N PRO A 110 3.36 -4.93 -0.47
CA PRO A 110 3.85 -3.76 0.29
C PRO A 110 5.32 -3.46 -0.05
N LEU A 111 5.66 -2.18 -0.22
CA LEU A 111 6.98 -1.68 -0.62
C LEU A 111 8.01 -1.76 0.53
N PHE A 112 8.26 -2.96 1.07
CA PHE A 112 9.24 -3.16 2.15
C PHE A 112 10.67 -3.28 1.64
N GLU A 113 10.85 -3.61 0.36
CA GLU A 113 12.13 -3.66 -0.34
C GLU A 113 11.95 -3.12 -1.75
N ASP A 114 13.00 -2.67 -2.38
CA ASP A 114 13.05 -2.28 -3.79
C ASP A 114 14.27 -2.90 -4.48
N ASN A 115 14.21 -2.96 -5.82
CA ASN A 115 15.29 -3.51 -6.64
C ASN A 115 16.37 -2.48 -7.03
N TYR A 116 16.44 -1.33 -6.34
CA TYR A 116 17.51 -0.39 -6.63
C TYR A 116 18.87 -0.91 -6.17
N PRO A 117 19.92 -0.76 -6.99
CA PRO A 117 21.29 -1.14 -6.60
C PRO A 117 21.71 -0.46 -5.30
N LYS A 118 22.41 -1.18 -4.43
CA LYS A 118 22.85 -0.67 -3.11
C LYS A 118 23.59 0.66 -3.18
N PHE A 119 24.39 0.87 -4.24
CA PHE A 119 25.12 2.14 -4.39
C PHE A 119 24.16 3.33 -4.64
N ILE A 120 23.02 3.12 -5.33
CA ILE A 120 21.97 4.15 -5.52
C ILE A 120 21.31 4.47 -4.20
N ARG A 121 20.97 3.45 -3.40
CA ARG A 121 20.42 3.64 -2.04
C ARG A 121 21.41 4.45 -1.18
N ASN A 122 22.71 4.11 -1.19
CA ASN A 122 23.73 4.83 -0.42
C ASN A 122 23.90 6.29 -0.87
N LEU A 123 23.74 6.59 -2.16
CA LEU A 123 23.82 7.95 -2.69
C LEU A 123 22.53 8.76 -2.46
N SER A 124 21.40 8.10 -2.19
CA SER A 124 20.11 8.80 -2.04
C SER A 124 20.12 9.82 -0.91
N GLY A 125 20.74 9.53 0.23
CA GLY A 125 20.85 10.43 1.36
C GLY A 125 21.66 11.70 1.07
N PRO A 126 22.92 11.60 0.59
CA PRO A 126 23.70 12.76 0.15
C PRO A 126 22.98 13.57 -0.93
N LEU A 127 22.39 12.92 -1.94
CA LEU A 127 21.65 13.60 -3.01
C LEU A 127 20.39 14.31 -2.51
N ALA A 128 19.65 13.68 -1.57
CA ALA A 128 18.50 14.31 -0.94
C ALA A 128 18.87 15.58 -0.15
N LYS A 129 20.09 15.68 0.40
CA LYS A 129 20.58 16.86 1.11
C LYS A 129 21.03 17.97 0.17
N ILE A 130 21.75 17.62 -0.92
CA ILE A 130 22.39 18.59 -1.83
C ILE A 130 21.42 19.04 -2.94
N ALA A 131 20.63 18.11 -3.46
CA ALA A 131 19.73 18.31 -4.58
C ALA A 131 18.36 17.65 -4.37
N PRO A 132 17.61 18.00 -3.28
CA PRO A 132 16.38 17.32 -2.86
C PRO A 132 15.32 17.27 -3.94
N ASN A 133 15.25 18.29 -4.79
CA ASN A 133 14.26 18.44 -5.86
C ASN A 133 14.67 17.75 -7.18
N LEU A 134 15.90 17.26 -7.29
CA LEU A 134 16.32 16.48 -8.45
C LEU A 134 15.51 15.19 -8.49
N ARG A 135 15.20 14.70 -9.70
CA ARG A 135 14.25 13.60 -9.88
C ARG A 135 14.91 12.36 -10.46
N SER A 136 14.49 11.21 -9.95
CA SER A 136 14.76 9.90 -10.50
C SER A 136 13.52 9.38 -11.22
N PHE A 137 13.72 8.59 -12.28
CA PHE A 137 12.63 7.97 -13.01
C PHE A 137 12.27 6.61 -12.42
N SER A 138 10.99 6.26 -12.52
CA SER A 138 10.43 4.99 -12.10
C SER A 138 10.95 3.84 -12.97
N PRO A 139 11.33 2.68 -12.37
CA PRO A 139 11.65 1.47 -13.11
C PRO A 139 10.40 0.73 -13.63
N VAL A 140 9.21 1.21 -13.30
CA VAL A 140 7.94 0.60 -13.70
C VAL A 140 7.77 0.68 -15.22
N THR A 141 7.42 -0.45 -15.82
CA THR A 141 7.15 -0.60 -17.26
C THR A 141 5.83 -1.34 -17.46
N LYS A 142 5.25 -1.24 -18.67
CA LYS A 142 4.04 -2.00 -19.04
C LYS A 142 4.20 -3.52 -18.84
N LYS A 143 5.43 -4.03 -18.95
CA LYS A 143 5.72 -5.47 -18.89
C LYS A 143 5.91 -6.00 -17.47
N ASN A 144 6.44 -5.18 -16.55
CA ASN A 144 6.75 -5.63 -15.20
C ASN A 144 5.63 -5.32 -14.18
N ILE A 145 4.69 -4.45 -14.51
CA ILE A 145 3.63 -4.06 -13.60
C ILE A 145 2.53 -5.12 -13.45
N SER A 146 2.18 -5.81 -14.54
CA SER A 146 1.13 -6.83 -14.56
C SER A 146 1.45 -7.94 -15.57
N THR A 147 0.85 -9.11 -15.37
CA THR A 147 0.79 -10.20 -16.36
C THR A 147 -0.21 -9.86 -17.47
N ASP A 148 -1.28 -9.12 -17.15
CA ASP A 148 -2.24 -8.61 -18.10
C ASP A 148 -1.71 -7.34 -18.79
N LYS A 149 -1.56 -7.39 -20.12
CA LYS A 149 -1.06 -6.25 -20.91
C LYS A 149 -1.99 -5.04 -20.86
N SER A 150 -3.29 -5.26 -20.78
CA SER A 150 -4.28 -4.18 -20.75
C SER A 150 -4.11 -3.33 -19.49
N VAL A 151 -3.84 -3.95 -18.34
CA VAL A 151 -3.56 -3.26 -17.08
C VAL A 151 -2.34 -2.33 -17.22
N GLY A 152 -1.27 -2.82 -17.85
CA GLY A 152 -0.10 -2.00 -18.11
C GLY A 152 -0.39 -0.84 -19.07
N GLU A 153 -1.21 -1.06 -20.11
CA GLU A 153 -1.60 -0.02 -21.04
C GLU A 153 -2.45 1.06 -20.36
N ASP A 154 -3.44 0.66 -19.60
CA ASP A 154 -4.34 1.59 -18.90
C ASP A 154 -3.60 2.39 -17.83
N TYR A 155 -2.67 1.76 -17.10
CA TYR A 155 -1.79 2.46 -16.15
C TYR A 155 -1.03 3.61 -16.83
N PHE A 156 -0.43 3.36 -18.00
CA PHE A 156 0.37 4.38 -18.71
C PHE A 156 -0.44 5.38 -19.53
N LYS A 157 -1.74 5.15 -19.76
CA LYS A 157 -2.67 6.10 -20.38
C LYS A 157 -3.32 7.04 -19.37
N ASP A 158 -3.30 6.69 -18.08
CA ASP A 158 -3.93 7.48 -17.04
C ASP A 158 -3.17 8.80 -16.81
N PRO A 159 -3.82 9.96 -16.98
CA PRO A 159 -3.17 11.27 -16.85
C PRO A 159 -2.76 11.63 -15.42
N LEU A 160 -3.29 10.94 -14.42
CA LEU A 160 -2.93 11.13 -13.01
C LEU A 160 -1.74 10.26 -12.58
N VAL A 161 -1.38 9.27 -13.38
CA VAL A 161 -0.17 8.46 -13.20
C VAL A 161 1.05 9.25 -13.66
N PHE A 162 2.12 9.22 -12.87
CA PHE A 162 3.37 9.89 -13.18
C PHE A 162 4.56 8.92 -13.03
N ARG A 163 5.78 9.33 -13.43
CA ARG A 163 6.89 8.39 -13.60
C ARG A 163 8.21 8.87 -13.01
N SER A 164 8.18 9.81 -12.09
CA SER A 164 9.40 10.29 -11.44
C SER A 164 9.12 10.77 -10.03
N LEU A 165 10.11 10.61 -9.17
CA LEU A 165 10.07 11.10 -7.78
C LEU A 165 11.32 11.93 -7.50
N THR A 166 11.22 12.80 -6.51
CA THR A 166 12.36 13.58 -6.03
C THR A 166 13.32 12.70 -5.22
N PHE A 167 14.59 13.06 -5.15
CA PHE A 167 15.53 12.37 -4.27
C PHE A 167 15.11 12.48 -2.80
N ARG A 168 14.46 13.57 -2.41
CA ARG A 168 13.88 13.71 -1.06
C ARG A 168 12.87 12.60 -0.76
N LEU A 169 11.88 12.39 -1.65
CA LEU A 169 10.90 11.32 -1.47
C LEU A 169 11.57 9.94 -1.52
N GLY A 170 12.47 9.70 -2.46
CA GLY A 170 13.18 8.43 -2.58
C GLY A 170 13.98 8.09 -1.32
N TYR A 171 14.69 9.05 -0.75
CA TYR A 171 15.43 8.86 0.49
C TYR A 171 14.49 8.62 1.68
N ALA A 172 13.40 9.38 1.79
CA ALA A 172 12.41 9.16 2.85
C ALA A 172 11.79 7.75 2.78
N ILE A 173 11.51 7.23 1.57
CA ILE A 173 11.07 5.84 1.37
C ILE A 173 12.12 4.87 1.91
N THR A 174 13.39 5.04 1.54
CA THR A 174 14.49 4.16 2.01
C THR A 174 14.58 4.13 3.53
N GLN A 175 14.52 5.30 4.19
CA GLN A 175 14.59 5.37 5.65
C GLN A 175 13.42 4.64 6.33
N VAL A 176 12.23 4.73 5.75
CA VAL A 176 11.04 4.06 6.31
C VAL A 176 11.04 2.57 6.00
N GLN A 177 11.56 2.15 4.85
CA GLN A 177 11.81 0.72 4.59
C GLN A 177 12.74 0.12 5.63
N ASP A 178 13.85 0.80 5.94
CA ASP A 178 14.79 0.35 6.95
C ASP A 178 14.12 0.28 8.34
N PHE A 179 13.41 1.33 8.74
CA PHE A 179 12.63 1.35 9.99
C PHE A 179 11.62 0.21 10.08
N VAL A 180 10.81 -0.01 9.02
CA VAL A 180 9.79 -1.08 9.00
C VAL A 180 10.47 -2.45 9.08
N ASN A 181 11.52 -2.70 8.32
CA ASN A 181 12.25 -3.98 8.34
C ASN A 181 12.87 -4.30 9.69
N GLU A 182 13.36 -3.28 10.42
CA GLU A 182 13.92 -3.43 11.75
C GLU A 182 12.85 -3.65 12.83
N ASN A 183 11.66 -3.10 12.66
CA ASN A 183 10.63 -3.05 13.70
C ASN A 183 9.39 -3.91 13.40
N VAL A 184 9.29 -4.55 12.23
CA VAL A 184 8.09 -5.32 11.83
C VAL A 184 7.75 -6.44 12.81
N GLY A 185 8.72 -6.95 13.56
CA GLY A 185 8.51 -7.92 14.64
C GLY A 185 7.61 -7.41 15.79
N ASN A 186 7.41 -6.10 15.89
CA ASN A 186 6.52 -5.47 16.87
C ASN A 186 5.07 -5.33 16.37
N LEU A 187 4.78 -5.75 15.13
CA LEU A 187 3.42 -5.71 14.59
C LEU A 187 2.53 -6.70 15.35
N ASN A 188 1.54 -6.20 16.06
CA ASN A 188 0.73 -6.96 17.02
C ASN A 188 -0.77 -7.02 16.67
N ILE A 189 -1.18 -6.59 15.49
CA ILE A 189 -2.57 -6.65 15.02
C ILE A 189 -2.74 -7.74 13.95
N PRO A 190 -3.91 -8.37 13.84
CA PRO A 190 -4.18 -9.33 12.78
C PRO A 190 -3.97 -8.70 11.41
N THR A 191 -3.14 -9.34 10.61
CA THR A 191 -2.70 -8.80 9.32
C THR A 191 -2.78 -9.88 8.24
N ILE A 192 -3.25 -9.51 7.06
CA ILE A 192 -3.07 -10.32 5.85
C ILE A 192 -2.15 -9.60 4.87
N VAL A 193 -1.18 -10.34 4.34
CA VAL A 193 -0.25 -9.85 3.30
C VAL A 193 -0.38 -10.75 2.08
N LEU A 194 -0.67 -10.14 0.92
CA LEU A 194 -0.76 -10.86 -0.35
C LEU A 194 0.29 -10.30 -1.30
N HIS A 195 1.07 -11.17 -1.97
CA HIS A 195 2.16 -10.74 -2.82
C HIS A 195 2.33 -11.65 -4.05
N GLY A 196 2.54 -11.04 -5.21
CA GLY A 196 2.80 -11.77 -6.45
C GLY A 196 4.21 -12.35 -6.46
N LYS A 197 4.34 -13.65 -6.79
CA LYS A 197 5.65 -14.32 -6.84
C LYS A 197 6.57 -13.77 -7.93
N GLU A 198 5.99 -13.25 -9.01
CA GLU A 198 6.74 -12.70 -10.15
C GLU A 198 6.90 -11.18 -10.08
N ASP A 199 6.67 -10.58 -8.90
CA ASP A 199 6.85 -9.14 -8.72
C ASP A 199 8.34 -8.78 -8.76
N THR A 200 8.72 -8.10 -9.84
CA THR A 200 10.09 -7.60 -10.05
C THR A 200 10.24 -6.12 -9.70
N ILE A 201 9.15 -5.44 -9.34
CA ILE A 201 9.16 -4.03 -8.90
C ILE A 201 9.43 -3.99 -7.41
N VAL A 202 8.64 -4.74 -6.65
CA VAL A 202 8.78 -4.92 -5.20
C VAL A 202 9.05 -6.39 -4.94
N PRO A 203 10.29 -6.76 -4.57
CA PRO A 203 10.62 -8.15 -4.33
C PRO A 203 9.83 -8.74 -3.17
N ILE A 204 9.26 -9.93 -3.37
CA ILE A 204 8.56 -10.67 -2.31
C ILE A 204 9.47 -10.98 -1.11
N SER A 205 10.80 -11.00 -1.32
CA SER A 205 11.79 -11.16 -0.25
C SER A 205 11.69 -10.10 0.85
N GLY A 206 11.20 -8.90 0.52
CA GLY A 206 10.93 -7.85 1.50
C GLY A 206 9.89 -8.23 2.55
N CYS A 207 9.03 -9.21 2.23
CA CYS A 207 8.04 -9.73 3.18
C CYS A 207 8.54 -10.85 4.09
N LYS A 208 9.82 -11.26 3.99
CA LYS A 208 10.39 -12.39 4.73
C LYS A 208 10.26 -12.30 6.25
N ASN A 209 10.33 -11.10 6.81
CA ASN A 209 10.24 -10.94 8.25
C ASN A 209 8.80 -10.91 8.73
N ILE A 210 7.92 -10.19 8.03
CA ILE A 210 6.50 -10.10 8.38
C ILE A 210 5.79 -11.45 8.22
N SER A 211 6.17 -12.27 7.23
CA SER A 211 5.55 -13.58 6.97
C SER A 211 5.77 -14.63 8.07
N LYS A 212 6.65 -14.36 9.04
CA LYS A 212 6.96 -15.24 10.16
C LYS A 212 6.14 -14.96 11.41
N LEU A 213 5.38 -13.88 11.43
CA LEU A 213 4.61 -13.46 12.60
C LEU A 213 3.34 -14.31 12.72
N GLU A 214 3.01 -14.77 13.92
CA GLU A 214 1.84 -15.63 14.18
C GLU A 214 0.50 -14.93 13.88
N ASN A 215 0.45 -13.61 14.01
CA ASN A 215 -0.72 -12.79 13.71
C ASN A 215 -0.82 -12.38 12.25
N VAL A 216 0.05 -12.92 11.37
CA VAL A 216 0.09 -12.59 9.95
C VAL A 216 -0.28 -13.80 9.08
N THR A 217 -1.30 -13.64 8.27
CA THR A 217 -1.61 -14.55 7.17
C THR A 217 -0.86 -14.08 5.94
N PHE A 218 0.10 -14.86 5.45
CA PHE A 218 0.88 -14.52 4.26
C PHE A 218 0.47 -15.39 3.07
N VAL A 219 0.06 -14.74 1.97
CA VAL A 219 -0.42 -15.42 0.77
C VAL A 219 0.47 -15.06 -0.43
N GLU A 220 1.17 -16.04 -0.96
CA GLU A 220 1.92 -15.93 -2.21
C GLU A 220 1.00 -16.23 -3.39
N ILE A 221 1.03 -15.38 -4.42
CA ILE A 221 0.15 -15.51 -5.58
C ILE A 221 0.98 -15.92 -6.79
N ASP A 222 0.74 -17.13 -7.28
CA ASP A 222 1.40 -17.67 -8.46
C ASP A 222 1.02 -16.87 -9.72
N ASN A 223 1.92 -16.83 -10.69
CA ASN A 223 1.73 -16.18 -11.98
C ASN A 223 1.27 -14.71 -11.85
N SER A 224 1.75 -14.02 -10.84
CA SER A 224 1.30 -12.68 -10.50
C SER A 224 2.46 -11.73 -10.28
N LYS A 225 2.35 -10.54 -10.87
CA LYS A 225 3.28 -9.42 -10.70
C LYS A 225 2.77 -8.43 -9.67
N HIS A 226 3.12 -7.15 -9.82
CA HIS A 226 2.86 -6.13 -8.81
C HIS A 226 1.38 -5.78 -8.64
N GLU A 227 0.63 -5.64 -9.74
CA GLU A 227 -0.77 -5.18 -9.76
C GLU A 227 -1.77 -6.33 -9.48
N ILE A 228 -1.57 -7.06 -8.38
CA ILE A 228 -2.38 -8.25 -8.03
C ILE A 228 -3.89 -7.99 -7.91
N LEU A 229 -4.29 -6.74 -7.70
CA LEU A 229 -5.68 -6.30 -7.57
C LEU A 229 -6.30 -5.84 -8.90
N ASN A 230 -5.49 -5.74 -9.96
CA ASN A 230 -5.92 -5.18 -11.26
C ASN A 230 -5.65 -6.15 -12.44
N GLN A 231 -5.37 -7.42 -12.17
CA GLN A 231 -5.08 -8.44 -13.18
C GLN A 231 -5.96 -9.69 -12.99
N ASP A 232 -5.79 -10.71 -13.82
CA ASP A 232 -6.60 -11.95 -13.83
C ASP A 232 -6.62 -12.67 -12.48
N THR A 233 -5.60 -12.49 -11.65
CA THR A 233 -5.54 -13.07 -10.30
C THR A 233 -6.40 -12.33 -9.27
N ARG A 234 -7.00 -11.19 -9.61
CA ARG A 234 -7.85 -10.39 -8.70
C ARG A 234 -8.97 -11.20 -8.01
N PRO A 235 -9.74 -12.08 -8.70
CA PRO A 235 -10.76 -12.88 -8.04
C PRO A 235 -10.19 -13.76 -6.93
N PHE A 236 -9.01 -14.36 -7.14
CA PHE A 236 -8.31 -15.14 -6.13
C PHE A 236 -7.88 -14.26 -4.94
N VAL A 237 -7.24 -13.13 -5.21
CA VAL A 237 -6.83 -12.16 -4.17
C VAL A 237 -8.00 -11.75 -3.29
N LEU A 238 -9.15 -11.42 -3.90
CA LEU A 238 -10.34 -11.03 -3.16
C LEU A 238 -10.97 -12.20 -2.40
N SER A 239 -10.88 -13.44 -2.91
CA SER A 239 -11.36 -14.61 -2.18
C SER A 239 -10.52 -14.88 -0.92
N GLU A 240 -9.20 -14.72 -0.98
CA GLU A 240 -8.32 -14.85 0.18
C GLU A 240 -8.62 -13.78 1.24
N ILE A 241 -8.77 -12.52 0.82
CA ILE A 241 -9.17 -11.44 1.73
C ILE A 241 -10.53 -11.74 2.37
N HIS A 242 -11.50 -12.20 1.56
CA HIS A 242 -12.85 -12.53 2.04
C HIS A 242 -12.83 -13.67 3.08
N GLN A 243 -12.07 -14.73 2.81
CA GLN A 243 -11.92 -15.84 3.77
C GLN A 243 -11.28 -15.34 5.05
N TRP A 244 -10.20 -14.56 4.98
CA TRP A 244 -9.53 -14.01 6.14
C TRP A 244 -10.45 -13.08 6.97
N LEU A 245 -11.29 -12.26 6.31
CA LEU A 245 -12.28 -11.43 6.99
C LEU A 245 -13.29 -12.28 7.78
N LYS A 246 -13.71 -13.43 7.23
CA LYS A 246 -14.61 -14.38 7.94
C LYS A 246 -13.94 -15.05 9.13
N GLU A 247 -12.70 -15.52 8.96
CA GLU A 247 -11.93 -16.17 10.03
C GLU A 247 -11.72 -15.21 11.21
N ASN A 248 -11.55 -13.93 10.95
CA ASN A 248 -11.43 -12.89 11.96
C ASN A 248 -12.78 -12.31 12.43
N LYS A 249 -13.91 -12.91 12.01
CA LYS A 249 -15.29 -12.51 12.40
C LYS A 249 -15.59 -11.03 12.13
N ILE A 250 -15.09 -10.52 11.00
CA ILE A 250 -15.32 -9.14 10.56
C ILE A 250 -16.61 -9.07 9.72
N ILE A 251 -16.89 -10.15 8.98
CA ILE A 251 -18.09 -10.35 8.16
C ILE A 251 -18.75 -11.69 8.46
#